data_794d2ee78e411b2e0b64441f01bfa43d
#
_entry.id   794d2ee78e411b2e0b64441f01bfa43d
#
_cell.length_a   1.000
_cell.length_b   1.000
_cell.length_c   1.000
_cell.angle_alpha   90.00
_cell.angle_beta   90.00
_cell.angle_gamma   90.00
#
_symmetry.space_group_name_H-M   'P 1'
#
loop_
_entity.id
_entity.type
_entity.pdbx_description
1 polymer ?
#
loop_
_entity_poly.entity_id
_entity_poly.type
_entity_poly.pdbx_seq_one_letter_code
_entity_poly.pdbx_strand_id
1 'polypeptide(L)'
;MNVAAVRKAMAEALDFDGVNVSPYASSQPVTPGIQIIPPAVSFDYTFGTTSGLDEWTFIIQGFVALNEDVTSQMLLDELCGGGANSVKAALELDRTLGGAVANLRVVEQSPGRLVDRGGGQPMLLVEWRVMVYANGA
;
A
#
# COMPACT_ATOMS: atom_id res chain seq x y z
N MET A 1 6.30 -10.10 -14.37
CA MET A 1 6.43 -8.96 -13.43
C MET A 1 7.40 -9.32 -12.31
N ASN A 2 8.25 -8.40 -11.95
CA ASN A 2 9.15 -8.59 -10.81
C ASN A 2 8.50 -8.00 -9.56
N VAL A 3 8.02 -8.84 -8.65
CA VAL A 3 7.29 -8.41 -7.45
C VAL A 3 8.16 -7.51 -6.56
N ALA A 4 9.43 -7.85 -6.38
CA ALA A 4 10.32 -7.04 -5.56
C ALA A 4 10.52 -5.63 -6.14
N ALA A 5 10.66 -5.52 -7.45
CA ALA A 5 10.78 -4.22 -8.12
C ALA A 5 9.49 -3.40 -7.99
N VAL A 6 8.33 -4.05 -8.09
CA VAL A 6 7.03 -3.36 -7.95
C VAL A 6 6.84 -2.87 -6.51
N ARG A 7 7.16 -3.69 -5.52
CA ARG A 7 7.08 -3.26 -4.12
C ARG A 7 7.98 -2.07 -3.84
N LYS A 8 9.19 -2.09 -4.37
CA LYS A 8 10.14 -0.98 -4.23
C LYS A 8 9.61 0.29 -4.91
N ALA A 9 9.08 0.17 -6.12
CA ALA A 9 8.52 1.31 -6.85
C ALA A 9 7.31 1.90 -6.13
N MET A 10 6.44 1.06 -5.55
CA MET A 10 5.33 1.54 -4.74
C MET A 10 5.83 2.29 -3.51
N ALA A 11 6.84 1.76 -2.81
CA ALA A 11 7.39 2.41 -1.64
C ALA A 11 8.01 3.77 -1.99
N GLU A 12 8.67 3.88 -3.12
CA GLU A 12 9.23 5.14 -3.60
C GLU A 12 8.14 6.16 -3.95
N ALA A 13 7.02 5.70 -4.50
CA ALA A 13 5.87 6.56 -4.81
C ALA A 13 5.18 7.09 -3.56
N LEU A 14 5.23 6.34 -2.47
CA LEU A 14 4.60 6.68 -1.19
C LEU A 14 5.56 7.51 -0.31
N ASP A 15 6.06 8.60 -0.85
CA ASP A 15 7.00 9.47 -0.14
C ASP A 15 6.22 10.56 0.60
N PHE A 16 6.04 10.37 1.90
CA PHE A 16 5.34 11.32 2.76
C PHE A 16 6.24 11.79 3.90
N ASP A 17 6.20 13.07 4.20
CA ASP A 17 6.97 13.65 5.30
C ASP A 17 6.58 13.02 6.63
N GLY A 18 7.56 12.57 7.40
CA GLY A 18 7.36 12.03 8.72
C GLY A 18 6.79 10.61 8.76
N VAL A 19 6.68 9.96 7.61
CA VAL A 19 6.17 8.58 7.52
C VAL A 19 7.28 7.65 7.05
N ASN A 20 7.47 6.55 7.78
CA ASN A 20 8.44 5.51 7.40
C ASN A 20 7.78 4.54 6.45
N VAL A 21 8.27 4.42 5.23
CA VAL A 21 7.71 3.53 4.22
C VAL A 21 8.66 2.39 3.97
N SER A 22 8.14 1.15 4.09
CA SER A 22 8.91 -0.06 3.83
C SER A 22 8.22 -0.89 2.75
N PRO A 23 8.98 -1.37 1.74
CA PRO A 23 8.41 -2.27 0.74
C PRO A 23 8.12 -3.67 1.29
N TYR A 24 8.56 -3.97 2.51
CA TYR A 24 8.40 -5.28 3.12
C TYR A 24 7.72 -5.18 4.47
N ALA A 25 7.02 -6.25 4.84
CA ALA A 25 6.38 -6.35 6.13
C ALA A 25 7.41 -6.58 7.24
N SER A 26 7.15 -6.00 8.40
CA SER A 26 7.98 -6.16 9.58
C SER A 26 7.11 -6.57 10.77
N SER A 27 7.66 -7.39 11.66
CA SER A 27 6.98 -7.73 12.92
C SER A 27 6.94 -6.58 13.91
N GLN A 28 7.84 -5.63 13.75
CA GLN A 28 7.91 -4.43 14.59
C GLN A 28 8.06 -3.18 13.72
N PRO A 29 6.99 -2.76 13.08
CA PRO A 29 7.05 -1.60 12.20
C PRO A 29 7.32 -0.31 12.98
N VAL A 30 8.03 0.61 12.35
CA VAL A 30 8.29 1.94 12.91
C VAL A 30 7.09 2.83 12.65
N THR A 31 6.53 3.44 13.70
CA THR A 31 5.36 4.32 13.59
C THR A 31 5.76 5.78 13.58
N PRO A 32 5.06 6.65 12.84
CA PRO A 32 4.06 6.32 11.83
C PRO A 32 4.70 5.67 10.62
N GLY A 33 4.02 4.69 10.04
CA GLY A 33 4.63 3.93 8.97
C GLY A 33 3.65 3.33 7.98
N ILE A 34 4.19 2.94 6.84
CA ILE A 34 3.48 2.23 5.78
C ILE A 34 4.33 1.03 5.39
N GLN A 35 3.68 -0.11 5.23
CA GLN A 35 4.35 -1.31 4.73
C GLN A 35 3.50 -2.00 3.67
N ILE A 36 4.17 -2.71 2.77
CA ILE A 36 3.52 -3.41 1.66
C ILE A 36 3.55 -4.91 1.95
N ILE A 37 2.38 -5.52 1.94
CA ILE A 37 2.21 -6.94 2.24
C ILE A 37 2.43 -7.75 0.96
N PRO A 38 2.95 -9.00 1.04
CA PRO A 38 3.07 -9.86 -0.13
C PRO A 38 1.74 -9.98 -0.89
N PRO A 39 1.78 -9.88 -2.23
CA PRO A 39 0.56 -9.86 -3.02
C PRO A 39 -0.06 -11.23 -3.23
N ALA A 40 -1.36 -11.24 -3.50
CA ALA A 40 -2.04 -12.36 -4.11
C ALA A 40 -2.12 -12.13 -5.62
N VAL A 41 -2.21 -13.19 -6.40
CA VAL A 41 -2.27 -13.11 -7.86
C VAL A 41 -3.38 -13.99 -8.41
N SER A 42 -4.07 -13.47 -9.42
CA SER A 42 -4.97 -14.24 -10.28
C SER A 42 -4.33 -14.27 -11.68
N PHE A 43 -3.89 -15.45 -12.07
CA PHE A 43 -3.17 -15.61 -13.32
C PHE A 43 -4.14 -15.56 -14.52
N ASP A 44 -3.65 -14.99 -15.61
CA ASP A 44 -4.40 -14.90 -16.87
C ASP A 44 -5.79 -14.30 -16.69
N TYR A 45 -5.88 -13.28 -15.86
CA TYR A 45 -7.13 -12.61 -15.55
C TYR A 45 -7.83 -12.09 -16.81
N THR A 46 -7.06 -11.53 -17.74
CA THR A 46 -7.60 -11.14 -19.05
C THR A 46 -7.35 -12.28 -20.03
N PHE A 47 -8.41 -12.86 -20.58
CA PHE A 47 -8.29 -13.91 -21.58
C PHE A 47 -7.75 -13.35 -22.88
N GLY A 48 -6.43 -13.26 -22.97
CA GLY A 48 -5.73 -12.90 -24.17
C GLY A 48 -5.30 -14.12 -24.98
N THR A 49 -4.95 -13.91 -26.23
CA THR A 49 -4.59 -15.01 -27.13
C THR A 49 -3.22 -15.60 -26.86
N THR A 50 -2.31 -14.86 -26.25
CA THR A 50 -0.93 -15.31 -26.05
C THR A 50 -0.37 -15.02 -24.66
N SER A 51 -0.83 -14.00 -24.00
CA SER A 51 -0.44 -13.70 -22.61
C SER A 51 -1.44 -12.70 -22.05
N GLY A 52 -2.42 -13.20 -21.33
CA GLY A 52 -3.30 -12.32 -20.57
C GLY A 52 -2.53 -11.59 -19.49
N LEU A 53 -3.09 -10.49 -19.02
CA LEU A 53 -2.54 -9.81 -17.86
C LEU A 53 -2.90 -10.59 -16.60
N ASP A 54 -1.95 -10.70 -15.69
CA ASP A 54 -2.22 -11.19 -14.35
C ASP A 54 -2.77 -10.06 -13.50
N GLU A 55 -3.73 -10.37 -12.65
CA GLU A 55 -4.25 -9.42 -11.68
C GLU A 55 -3.61 -9.68 -10.32
N TRP A 56 -2.87 -8.70 -9.84
CA TRP A 56 -2.20 -8.76 -8.55
C TRP A 56 -2.93 -7.89 -7.54
N THR A 57 -3.18 -8.43 -6.37
CA THR A 57 -3.78 -7.68 -5.27
C THR A 57 -2.72 -7.42 -4.22
N PHE A 58 -2.35 -6.17 -4.05
CA PHE A 58 -1.45 -5.74 -2.98
C PHE A 58 -2.26 -5.13 -1.85
N ILE A 59 -1.84 -5.41 -0.64
CA ILE A 59 -2.37 -4.73 0.55
C ILE A 59 -1.28 -3.82 1.07
N ILE A 60 -1.61 -2.57 1.24
CA ILE A 60 -0.73 -1.57 1.85
C ILE A 60 -1.30 -1.24 3.22
N GLN A 61 -0.50 -1.35 4.25
CA GLN A 61 -0.91 -1.07 5.62
C GLN A 61 -0.27 0.24 6.08
N GLY A 62 -1.10 1.16 6.57
CA GLY A 62 -0.64 2.37 7.23
C GLY A 62 -1.00 2.29 8.72
N PHE A 63 -0.06 2.65 9.58
CA PHE A 63 -0.26 2.52 11.01
C PHE A 63 0.39 3.66 11.77
N VAL A 64 -0.26 4.04 12.86
CA VAL A 64 0.23 5.05 13.80
C VAL A 64 0.09 4.52 15.22
N ALA A 65 0.98 4.97 16.09
CA ALA A 65 0.87 4.64 17.49
C ALA A 65 -0.30 5.41 18.10
N LEU A 66 -1.07 4.74 18.96
CA LEU A 66 -2.07 5.40 19.77
C LEU A 66 -1.40 5.95 21.03
N ASN A 67 -1.41 7.25 21.15
CA ASN A 67 -0.99 7.97 22.33
C ASN A 67 -2.02 9.07 22.62
N GLU A 68 -1.78 9.88 23.62
CA GLU A 68 -2.70 10.96 23.99
C GLU A 68 -2.75 12.08 22.95
N ASP A 69 -1.74 12.16 22.09
CA ASP A 69 -1.65 13.18 21.04
C ASP A 69 -2.38 12.70 19.79
N VAL A 70 -3.33 13.48 19.31
CA VAL A 70 -4.10 13.16 18.11
C VAL A 70 -3.36 13.47 16.80
N THR A 71 -2.16 14.04 16.87
CA THR A 71 -1.39 14.43 15.68
C THR A 71 -1.12 13.24 14.75
N SER A 72 -0.80 12.08 15.33
CA SER A 72 -0.57 10.85 14.54
C SER A 72 -1.83 10.39 13.81
N GLN A 73 -2.99 10.51 14.45
CA GLN A 73 -4.26 10.16 13.81
C GLN A 73 -4.62 11.15 12.71
N MET A 74 -4.32 12.43 12.90
CA MET A 74 -4.52 13.44 11.87
C MET A 74 -3.63 13.18 10.65
N LEU A 75 -2.39 12.75 10.88
CA LEU A 75 -1.48 12.35 9.80
C LEU A 75 -2.06 11.15 9.02
N LEU A 76 -2.58 10.15 9.73
CA LEU A 76 -3.21 9.01 9.08
C LEU A 76 -4.44 9.43 8.28
N ASP A 77 -5.25 10.37 8.79
CA ASP A 77 -6.41 10.90 8.08
C ASP A 77 -6.01 11.57 6.77
N GLU A 78 -4.88 12.27 6.71
CA GLU A 78 -4.39 12.85 5.46
C GLU A 78 -4.02 11.81 4.41
N LEU A 79 -3.57 10.63 4.84
CA LEU A 79 -3.25 9.54 3.93
C LEU A 79 -4.49 8.86 3.37
N CYS A 80 -5.63 9.03 4.02
CA CYS A 80 -6.89 8.39 3.66
C CYS A 80 -7.65 9.17 2.60
N GLY A 81 -8.58 8.48 1.94
CA GLY A 81 -9.43 9.10 0.91
C GLY A 81 -8.70 9.34 -0.40
N GLY A 82 -9.14 10.33 -1.13
CA GLY A 82 -8.63 10.65 -2.47
C GLY A 82 -8.01 12.03 -2.60
N GLY A 83 -7.65 12.68 -1.48
CA GLY A 83 -7.03 14.01 -1.50
C GLY A 83 -5.59 13.99 -2.03
N ALA A 84 -5.01 15.17 -2.24
CA ALA A 84 -3.70 15.33 -2.86
C ALA A 84 -2.56 14.64 -2.09
N ASN A 85 -2.70 14.50 -0.77
CA ASN A 85 -1.68 13.87 0.09
C ASN A 85 -2.05 12.45 0.49
N SER A 86 -2.97 11.80 -0.23
CA SER A 86 -3.42 10.46 0.07
C SER A 86 -2.54 9.39 -0.57
N VAL A 87 -2.61 8.18 -0.02
CA VAL A 87 -1.98 6.99 -0.61
C VAL A 87 -2.51 6.75 -2.02
N LYS A 88 -3.83 6.91 -2.22
CA LYS A 88 -4.43 6.75 -3.54
C LYS A 88 -3.84 7.73 -4.56
N ALA A 89 -3.76 9.01 -4.22
CA ALA A 89 -3.22 10.02 -5.14
C ALA A 89 -1.74 9.76 -5.46
N ALA A 90 -0.95 9.39 -4.45
CA ALA A 90 0.48 9.13 -4.63
C ALA A 90 0.73 7.95 -5.56
N LEU A 91 0.01 6.85 -5.39
CA LEU A 91 0.18 5.67 -6.24
C LEU A 91 -0.37 5.89 -7.64
N GLU A 92 -1.50 6.57 -7.78
CA GLU A 92 -2.15 6.79 -9.08
C GLU A 92 -1.55 7.95 -9.87
N LEU A 93 -0.58 8.65 -9.31
CA LEU A 93 0.15 9.68 -10.03
C LEU A 93 0.87 9.11 -11.26
N ASP A 94 1.43 7.91 -11.14
CA ASP A 94 1.94 7.14 -12.25
C ASP A 94 1.44 5.69 -12.14
N ARG A 95 0.38 5.38 -12.87
CA ARG A 95 -0.27 4.07 -12.80
C ARG A 95 0.54 2.94 -13.40
N THR A 96 1.66 3.25 -14.03
CA THR A 96 2.56 2.24 -14.58
C THR A 96 3.79 2.01 -13.72
N LEU A 97 3.98 2.80 -12.67
CA LEU A 97 5.15 2.75 -11.80
C LEU A 97 6.45 2.79 -12.61
N GLY A 98 6.56 3.77 -13.51
CA GLY A 98 7.73 3.90 -14.38
C GLY A 98 7.86 2.80 -15.42
N GLY A 99 6.76 2.13 -15.77
CA GLY A 99 6.75 1.05 -16.75
C GLY A 99 6.87 -0.36 -16.15
N ALA A 100 6.92 -0.47 -14.82
CA ALA A 100 7.04 -1.77 -14.15
C ALA A 100 5.77 -2.61 -14.26
N VAL A 101 4.62 -1.98 -14.41
CA VAL A 101 3.32 -2.64 -14.54
C VAL A 101 2.51 -2.00 -15.67
N ALA A 102 1.47 -2.71 -16.14
CA ALA A 102 0.59 -2.18 -17.19
C ALA A 102 -0.37 -1.14 -16.66
N ASN A 103 -0.92 -1.37 -15.47
CA ASN A 103 -1.83 -0.43 -14.83
C ASN A 103 -1.94 -0.74 -13.34
N LEU A 104 -2.28 0.28 -12.58
CA LEU A 104 -2.45 0.19 -11.13
C LEU A 104 -3.60 1.10 -10.72
N ARG A 105 -4.40 0.67 -9.75
CA ARG A 105 -5.35 1.56 -9.10
C ARG A 105 -5.62 1.11 -7.67
N VAL A 106 -5.88 2.08 -6.83
CA VAL A 106 -6.29 1.85 -5.44
C VAL A 106 -7.81 1.74 -5.44
N VAL A 107 -8.32 0.58 -5.10
CA VAL A 107 -9.76 0.27 -5.26
C VAL A 107 -10.53 0.34 -3.96
N GLU A 108 -9.86 0.22 -2.83
CA GLU A 108 -10.56 0.12 -1.55
C GLU A 108 -9.65 0.57 -0.42
N GLN A 109 -10.25 1.16 0.59
CA GLN A 109 -9.60 1.54 1.84
C GLN A 109 -10.44 0.99 2.98
N SER A 110 -9.81 0.28 3.90
CA SER A 110 -10.51 -0.26 5.06
C SER A 110 -10.79 0.84 6.09
N PRO A 111 -11.80 0.65 6.97
CA PRO A 111 -11.90 1.49 8.14
C PRO A 111 -10.69 1.28 9.05
N GLY A 112 -10.39 2.26 9.89
CA GLY A 112 -9.35 2.14 10.89
C GLY A 112 -9.73 1.08 11.94
N ARG A 113 -8.74 0.32 12.37
CA ARG A 113 -8.94 -0.67 13.44
C ARG A 113 -7.79 -0.61 14.43
N LEU A 114 -8.10 -0.94 15.67
CA LEU A 114 -7.11 -1.03 16.73
C LEU A 114 -6.42 -2.38 16.68
N VAL A 115 -5.11 -2.36 16.76
CA VAL A 115 -4.27 -3.56 16.74
C VAL A 115 -3.33 -3.49 17.93
N ASP A 116 -3.23 -4.59 18.68
CA ASP A 116 -2.24 -4.70 19.75
C ASP A 116 -0.94 -5.27 19.15
N ARG A 117 0.12 -4.55 19.37
CA ARG A 117 1.44 -4.84 18.86
C ARG A 117 2.20 -5.88 19.69
N GLY A 118 1.59 -6.39 20.77
CA GLY A 118 2.29 -7.11 21.81
C GLY A 118 2.97 -6.13 22.77
N GLY A 119 3.03 -6.47 24.04
CA GLY A 119 3.61 -5.60 25.05
C GLY A 119 2.78 -4.37 25.43
N GLY A 120 1.50 -4.35 25.07
CA GLY A 120 0.59 -3.30 25.50
C GLY A 120 0.69 -1.98 24.75
N GLN A 121 1.20 -2.00 23.51
CA GLN A 121 1.28 -0.78 22.69
C GLN A 121 0.26 -0.86 21.55
N PRO A 122 -0.93 -0.29 21.71
CA PRO A 122 -1.93 -0.30 20.67
C PRO A 122 -1.54 0.61 19.49
N MET A 123 -1.92 0.18 18.29
CA MET A 123 -1.76 0.94 17.06
C MET A 123 -3.10 1.08 16.38
N LEU A 124 -3.25 2.14 15.58
CA LEU A 124 -4.36 2.30 14.65
C LEU A 124 -3.87 1.93 13.27
N LEU A 125 -4.59 1.03 12.60
CA LEU A 125 -4.22 0.47 11.31
C LEU A 125 -5.30 0.75 10.28
N VAL A 126 -4.87 1.18 9.08
CA VAL A 126 -5.74 1.29 7.89
C VAL A 126 -5.06 0.52 6.77
N GLU A 127 -5.86 -0.18 5.97
CA GLU A 127 -5.37 -0.94 4.82
C GLU A 127 -5.96 -0.40 3.53
N TRP A 128 -5.13 -0.36 2.48
CA TRP A 128 -5.56 -0.03 1.12
C TRP A 128 -5.36 -1.25 0.24
N ARG A 129 -6.38 -1.57 -0.54
CA ARG A 129 -6.28 -2.63 -1.54
C ARG A 129 -5.94 -2.01 -2.88
N VAL A 130 -4.83 -2.46 -3.45
CA VAL A 130 -4.30 -1.95 -4.72
C VAL A 130 -4.33 -3.08 -5.74
N MET A 131 -5.00 -2.84 -6.85
CA MET A 131 -5.04 -3.78 -7.96
C MET A 131 -3.99 -3.40 -8.98
N VAL A 132 -3.15 -4.36 -9.32
CA VAL A 132 -2.06 -4.17 -10.28
C VAL A 132 -2.22 -5.18 -11.41
N TYR A 133 -2.12 -4.70 -12.64
CA TYR A 133 -2.21 -5.54 -13.83
C TYR A 133 -0.88 -5.53 -14.55
N ALA A 134 -0.32 -6.71 -14.78
CA ALA A 134 0.99 -6.83 -15.41
C ALA A 134 1.10 -8.16 -16.14
N ASN A 135 1.98 -8.21 -17.14
CA ASN A 135 2.32 -9.47 -17.80
C ASN A 135 2.97 -10.42 -16.79
N GLY A 136 2.67 -11.71 -16.91
CA GLY A 136 3.16 -12.73 -15.99
C GLY A 136 4.63 -13.12 -16.21
N ALA A 137 5.24 -12.59 -17.24
CA ALA A 137 6.63 -12.95 -17.57
C ALA A 137 7.64 -12.21 -16.71
#